data_f71ca3dde23a4badacf55cc634e382ac
#
_entry.id   f71ca3dde23a4badacf55cc634e382ac
#
_cell.length_a   1.000
_cell.length_b   1.000
_cell.length_c   1.000
_cell.angle_alpha   90.00
_cell.angle_beta   90.00
_cell.angle_gamma   90.00
#
_symmetry.space_group_name_H-M   'P 1'
#
loop_
_entity.id
_entity.type
_entity.pdbx_description
1 polymer ?
#
loop_
_entity_poly.entity_id
_entity_poly.type
_entity_poly.pdbx_seq_one_letter_code
_entity_poly.pdbx_strand_id
1 'polypeptide(L)'
;MAQDRARQMPKALVFDVFGTCVDWRGSIIREGRLLNRERGWSIDWEGLVDAWRGAYQPNMAKVRKGQLPWTNLDALHLMALKQLLPAYLGATPKKAITAADLERINTMWHRLKAWPDAVRGVRRLKSRHVVGTMSNGNVALLTNMAKFSGLPWDVILSAEWVQHYKPDRETYLSAPRMLGLKPAEVMLVAAHKSDLDGAAKAGLMTAFVTRPLEYGKAFFDSGKYDLKFEPRFDCNAKDFADLASQLGC
;
A
#
# COMPACT_ATOMS: atom_id res chain seq x y z
N MET A 1 -4.91 23.35 22.30
CA MET A 1 -5.53 22.70 21.12
C MET A 1 -5.12 21.24 20.89
N ALA A 2 -4.02 20.71 21.45
CA ALA A 2 -3.65 19.29 21.34
C ALA A 2 -4.41 18.36 22.31
N GLN A 3 -4.85 18.86 23.47
CA GLN A 3 -5.55 18.04 24.48
C GLN A 3 -7.01 17.71 24.14
N ASP A 4 -7.65 18.46 23.24
CA ASP A 4 -9.05 18.20 22.86
C ASP A 4 -9.21 17.18 21.73
N ARG A 5 -8.15 16.94 20.93
CA ARG A 5 -8.13 15.89 19.89
C ARG A 5 -8.07 14.46 20.47
N ALA A 6 -7.52 14.29 21.68
CA ALA A 6 -7.35 12.98 22.33
C ALA A 6 -8.67 12.30 22.76
N ARG A 7 -9.81 12.96 22.61
CA ARG A 7 -11.15 12.43 22.95
C ARG A 7 -12.06 12.14 21.75
N GLN A 8 -11.67 12.57 20.54
CA GLN A 8 -12.54 12.34 19.37
C GLN A 8 -12.21 11.02 18.70
N MET A 9 -13.15 10.07 18.76
CA MET A 9 -13.02 8.80 18.04
C MET A 9 -13.31 9.01 16.55
N PRO A 10 -12.50 8.44 15.65
CA PRO A 10 -12.77 8.52 14.21
C PRO A 10 -14.08 7.79 13.88
N LYS A 11 -14.84 8.30 12.91
CA LYS A 11 -16.01 7.61 12.34
C LYS A 11 -15.61 6.61 11.26
N ALA A 12 -14.55 6.93 10.52
CA ALA A 12 -14.00 6.08 9.48
C ALA A 12 -12.49 5.93 9.63
N LEU A 13 -11.99 4.74 9.31
CA LEU A 13 -10.58 4.40 9.19
C LEU A 13 -10.29 4.10 7.73
N VAL A 14 -9.36 4.82 7.14
CA VAL A 14 -8.89 4.58 5.78
C VAL A 14 -7.44 4.15 5.81
N PHE A 15 -7.11 3.15 5.01
CA PHE A 15 -5.83 2.45 5.12
C PHE A 15 -4.97 2.71 3.90
N ASP A 16 -3.73 3.12 4.11
CA ASP A 16 -2.69 2.82 3.14
C ASP A 16 -2.60 1.30 2.99
N VAL A 17 -2.36 0.82 1.77
CA VAL A 17 -2.49 -0.62 1.49
C VAL A 17 -1.14 -1.30 1.31
N PHE A 18 -0.31 -0.80 0.38
CA PHE A 18 0.98 -1.42 0.06
C PHE A 18 1.97 -1.26 1.21
N GLY A 19 2.44 -2.36 1.77
CA GLY A 19 3.32 -2.36 2.94
C GLY A 19 2.57 -2.23 4.27
N THR A 20 1.51 -1.44 4.35
CA THR A 20 0.69 -1.27 5.56
C THR A 20 -0.22 -2.48 5.83
N CYS A 21 -0.99 -2.91 4.82
CA CYS A 21 -1.95 -4.02 4.96
C CYS A 21 -1.42 -5.34 4.40
N VAL A 22 -0.54 -5.27 3.39
CA VAL A 22 -0.09 -6.42 2.61
C VAL A 22 1.43 -6.49 2.49
N ASP A 23 1.96 -7.72 2.47
CA ASP A 23 3.35 -8.04 2.19
C ASP A 23 3.57 -8.04 0.66
N TRP A 24 3.86 -6.85 0.09
CA TRP A 24 4.10 -6.72 -1.33
C TRP A 24 5.37 -7.47 -1.77
N ARG A 25 6.48 -7.30 -1.02
CA ARG A 25 7.79 -7.86 -1.37
C ARG A 25 7.79 -9.37 -1.34
N GLY A 26 7.42 -9.95 -0.22
CA GLY A 26 7.42 -11.41 -0.07
C GLY A 26 6.39 -12.10 -0.95
N SER A 27 5.24 -11.47 -1.23
CA SER A 27 4.21 -12.03 -2.10
C SER A 27 4.71 -12.17 -3.54
N ILE A 28 5.27 -11.10 -4.11
CA ILE A 28 5.75 -11.11 -5.50
C ILE A 28 6.97 -12.03 -5.64
N ILE A 29 7.92 -12.01 -4.70
CA ILE A 29 9.08 -12.92 -4.73
C ILE A 29 8.63 -14.38 -4.70
N ARG A 30 7.68 -14.75 -3.85
CA ARG A 30 7.17 -16.13 -3.76
C ARG A 30 6.51 -16.57 -5.07
N GLU A 31 5.63 -15.74 -5.64
CA GLU A 31 4.95 -16.03 -6.91
C GLU A 31 5.96 -16.07 -8.08
N GLY A 32 6.90 -15.15 -8.10
CA GLY A 32 7.94 -15.10 -9.10
C GLY A 32 8.85 -16.33 -9.11
N ARG A 33 9.24 -16.83 -7.93
CA ARG A 33 10.01 -18.08 -7.81
C ARG A 33 9.22 -19.30 -8.31
N LEU A 34 7.89 -19.31 -8.15
CA LEU A 34 7.02 -20.33 -8.75
C LEU A 34 7.04 -20.21 -10.28
N LEU A 35 6.95 -18.99 -10.80
CA LEU A 35 6.99 -18.73 -12.24
C LEU A 35 8.33 -19.14 -12.87
N ASN A 36 9.46 -18.89 -12.19
CA ASN A 36 10.77 -19.40 -12.63
C ASN A 36 10.75 -20.93 -12.82
N ARG A 37 10.20 -21.67 -11.87
CA ARG A 37 10.10 -23.13 -11.96
C ARG A 37 9.17 -23.58 -13.12
N GLU A 38 8.02 -22.92 -13.24
CA GLU A 38 7.02 -23.24 -14.28
C GLU A 38 7.56 -23.00 -15.70
N ARG A 39 8.29 -21.90 -15.88
CA ARG A 39 8.74 -21.44 -17.19
C ARG A 39 10.18 -21.85 -17.53
N GLY A 40 10.93 -22.36 -16.57
CA GLY A 40 12.36 -22.62 -16.73
C GLY A 40 13.18 -21.32 -16.83
N TRP A 41 12.73 -20.26 -16.17
CA TRP A 41 13.43 -18.98 -16.10
C TRP A 41 14.35 -18.91 -14.87
N SER A 42 15.27 -17.94 -14.90
CA SER A 42 16.19 -17.63 -13.80
C SER A 42 16.18 -16.13 -13.49
N ILE A 43 14.96 -15.55 -13.36
CA ILE A 43 14.79 -14.13 -12.98
C ILE A 43 15.22 -13.96 -11.53
N ASP A 44 16.07 -12.96 -11.25
CA ASP A 44 16.34 -12.48 -9.89
C ASP A 44 15.13 -11.67 -9.38
N TRP A 45 14.20 -12.36 -8.72
CA TRP A 45 12.99 -11.74 -8.21
C TRP A 45 13.23 -10.81 -7.04
N GLU A 46 14.26 -11.00 -6.24
CA GLU A 46 14.55 -10.10 -5.12
C GLU A 46 15.03 -8.75 -5.64
N GLY A 47 16.03 -8.77 -6.52
CA GLY A 47 16.53 -7.55 -7.15
C GLY A 47 15.47 -6.85 -8.00
N LEU A 48 14.72 -7.61 -8.83
CA LEU A 48 13.67 -7.04 -9.66
C LEU A 48 12.57 -6.36 -8.84
N VAL A 49 12.06 -7.00 -7.79
CA VAL A 49 10.97 -6.48 -6.98
C VAL A 49 11.39 -5.22 -6.22
N ASP A 50 12.61 -5.21 -5.68
CA ASP A 50 13.15 -4.04 -4.99
C ASP A 50 13.34 -2.85 -5.97
N ALA A 51 13.87 -3.09 -7.17
CA ALA A 51 13.98 -2.07 -8.21
C ALA A 51 12.60 -1.61 -8.72
N TRP A 52 11.64 -2.54 -8.88
CA TRP A 52 10.29 -2.22 -9.31
C TRP A 52 9.56 -1.33 -8.31
N ARG A 53 9.69 -1.65 -7.02
CA ARG A 53 9.20 -0.78 -5.95
C ARG A 53 9.91 0.57 -5.92
N GLY A 54 11.23 0.59 -6.20
CA GLY A 54 12.01 1.82 -6.32
C GLY A 54 11.52 2.75 -7.44
N ALA A 55 11.00 2.20 -8.55
CA ALA A 55 10.44 2.97 -9.66
C ALA A 55 9.04 3.57 -9.36
N TYR A 56 8.38 3.16 -8.27
CA TYR A 56 7.01 3.55 -7.90
C TYR A 56 6.87 5.07 -7.74
N GLN A 57 7.61 5.67 -6.83
CA GLN A 57 7.54 7.12 -6.56
C GLN A 57 7.98 7.98 -7.76
N PRO A 58 9.12 7.69 -8.44
CA PRO A 58 9.51 8.44 -9.62
C PRO A 58 8.47 8.45 -10.74
N ASN A 59 7.80 7.33 -10.99
CA ASN A 59 6.78 7.25 -12.06
C ASN A 59 5.50 8.01 -11.70
N MET A 60 5.01 7.91 -10.47
CA MET A 60 3.89 8.76 -10.02
C MET A 60 4.25 10.24 -10.04
N ALA A 61 5.49 10.60 -9.72
CA ALA A 61 5.95 11.98 -9.79
C ALA A 61 5.89 12.56 -11.22
N LYS A 62 6.09 11.74 -12.27
CA LYS A 62 5.90 12.18 -13.67
C LYS A 62 4.44 12.57 -13.94
N VAL A 63 3.47 11.79 -13.44
CA VAL A 63 2.04 12.11 -13.55
C VAL A 63 1.72 13.38 -12.79
N ARG A 64 2.15 13.48 -11.52
CA ARG A 64 1.91 14.66 -10.66
C ARG A 64 2.50 15.96 -11.22
N LYS A 65 3.62 15.86 -11.98
CA LYS A 65 4.28 17.00 -12.63
C LYS A 65 3.73 17.30 -14.03
N GLY A 66 2.69 16.59 -14.49
CA GLY A 66 2.14 16.73 -15.84
C GLY A 66 3.06 16.24 -16.96
N GLN A 67 4.12 15.50 -16.65
CA GLN A 67 5.01 14.88 -17.65
C GLN A 67 4.37 13.65 -18.31
N LEU A 68 3.40 13.04 -17.64
CA LEU A 68 2.48 12.03 -18.16
C LEU A 68 1.05 12.48 -17.87
N PRO A 69 0.07 12.16 -18.74
CA PRO A 69 -1.33 12.30 -18.39
C PRO A 69 -1.66 11.40 -17.20
N TRP A 70 -2.89 11.52 -16.66
CA TRP A 70 -3.32 10.54 -15.65
C TRP A 70 -3.09 9.12 -16.18
N THR A 71 -2.28 8.38 -15.47
CA THR A 71 -1.87 7.01 -15.78
C THR A 71 -2.01 6.23 -14.50
N ASN A 72 -2.86 5.20 -14.46
CA ASN A 72 -3.09 4.42 -13.26
C ASN A 72 -1.87 3.55 -12.88
N LEU A 73 -1.91 2.99 -11.68
CA LEU A 73 -0.75 2.29 -11.13
C LEU A 73 -0.39 1.01 -11.90
N ASP A 74 -1.37 0.26 -12.42
CA ASP A 74 -1.12 -0.93 -13.25
C ASP A 74 -0.31 -0.59 -14.50
N ALA A 75 -0.65 0.52 -15.16
CA ALA A 75 0.07 0.98 -16.33
C ALA A 75 1.49 1.46 -15.97
N LEU A 76 1.65 2.20 -14.87
CA LEU A 76 2.98 2.62 -14.38
C LEU A 76 3.84 1.43 -13.98
N HIS A 77 3.26 0.42 -13.33
CA HIS A 77 3.96 -0.83 -13.00
C HIS A 77 4.41 -1.57 -14.26
N LEU A 78 3.54 -1.70 -15.27
CA LEU A 78 3.89 -2.36 -16.52
C LEU A 78 5.00 -1.62 -17.28
N MET A 79 4.96 -0.28 -17.30
CA MET A 79 6.02 0.53 -17.90
C MET A 79 7.37 0.27 -17.21
N ALA A 80 7.38 0.30 -15.87
CA ALA A 80 8.58 0.01 -15.10
C ALA A 80 9.08 -1.42 -15.29
N LEU A 81 8.17 -2.42 -15.29
CA LEU A 81 8.50 -3.83 -15.50
C LEU A 81 9.21 -4.03 -16.84
N LYS A 82 8.67 -3.47 -17.93
CA LYS A 82 9.27 -3.58 -19.28
C LYS A 82 10.70 -3.01 -19.33
N GLN A 83 10.98 -1.95 -18.57
CA GLN A 83 12.30 -1.32 -18.52
C GLN A 83 13.29 -2.09 -17.64
N LEU A 84 12.82 -2.63 -16.52
CA LEU A 84 13.67 -3.25 -15.50
C LEU A 84 13.97 -4.71 -15.78
N LEU A 85 12.96 -5.48 -16.23
CA LEU A 85 13.03 -6.94 -16.35
C LEU A 85 14.27 -7.44 -17.11
N PRO A 86 14.71 -6.83 -18.22
CA PRO A 86 15.90 -7.31 -18.95
C PRO A 86 17.18 -7.36 -18.09
N ALA A 87 17.34 -6.45 -17.13
CA ALA A 87 18.51 -6.41 -16.26
C ALA A 87 18.52 -7.51 -15.18
N TYR A 88 17.38 -8.14 -14.92
CA TYR A 88 17.21 -9.18 -13.89
C TYR A 88 17.00 -10.58 -14.47
N LEU A 89 17.05 -10.70 -15.80
CA LEU A 89 17.10 -12.00 -16.46
C LEU A 89 18.48 -12.62 -16.18
N GLY A 90 18.50 -13.83 -15.63
CA GLY A 90 19.71 -14.62 -15.50
C GLY A 90 20.20 -15.16 -16.86
N ALA A 91 20.70 -16.40 -16.88
CA ALA A 91 21.05 -17.07 -18.15
C ALA A 91 19.88 -17.01 -19.15
N THR A 92 20.17 -16.89 -20.45
CA THR A 92 19.17 -16.77 -21.52
C THR A 92 18.00 -17.71 -21.29
N PRO A 93 16.77 -17.19 -21.16
CA PRO A 93 15.63 -18.02 -20.85
C PRO A 93 15.39 -19.04 -21.95
N LYS A 94 15.17 -20.31 -21.59
CA LYS A 94 14.82 -21.40 -22.54
C LYS A 94 13.54 -21.08 -23.33
N LYS A 95 12.66 -20.23 -22.76
CA LYS A 95 11.45 -19.72 -23.40
C LYS A 95 11.44 -18.20 -23.32
N ALA A 96 11.19 -17.54 -24.44
CA ALA A 96 11.03 -16.10 -24.50
C ALA A 96 9.87 -15.64 -23.59
N ILE A 97 10.04 -14.46 -22.99
CA ILE A 97 8.98 -13.82 -22.20
C ILE A 97 7.98 -13.18 -23.16
N THR A 98 6.74 -13.64 -23.12
CA THR A 98 5.66 -13.17 -23.99
C THR A 98 4.94 -11.95 -23.38
N ALA A 99 4.09 -11.28 -24.17
CA ALA A 99 3.22 -10.21 -23.66
C ALA A 99 2.27 -10.72 -22.55
N ALA A 100 1.74 -11.95 -22.69
CA ALA A 100 0.91 -12.58 -21.68
C ALA A 100 1.68 -12.86 -20.36
N ASP A 101 2.97 -13.19 -20.46
CA ASP A 101 3.81 -13.35 -19.27
C ASP A 101 4.06 -12.02 -18.59
N LEU A 102 4.29 -10.94 -19.34
CA LEU A 102 4.43 -9.59 -18.77
C LEU A 102 3.15 -9.15 -18.06
N GLU A 103 1.98 -9.41 -18.62
CA GLU A 103 0.70 -9.14 -17.98
C GLU A 103 0.52 -9.97 -16.71
N ARG A 104 0.82 -11.26 -16.75
CA ARG A 104 0.79 -12.15 -15.58
C ARG A 104 1.71 -11.66 -14.46
N ILE A 105 2.93 -11.22 -14.80
CA ILE A 105 3.88 -10.64 -13.85
C ILE A 105 3.33 -9.33 -13.30
N ASN A 106 2.85 -8.43 -14.15
CA ASN A 106 2.30 -7.15 -13.72
C ASN A 106 1.14 -7.32 -12.74
N THR A 107 0.24 -8.28 -12.99
CA THR A 107 -0.90 -8.56 -12.11
C THR A 107 -0.54 -9.30 -10.81
N MET A 108 0.75 -9.62 -10.54
CA MET A 108 1.17 -10.09 -9.21
C MET A 108 0.86 -9.06 -8.11
N TRP A 109 0.84 -7.76 -8.43
CA TRP A 109 0.42 -6.71 -7.52
C TRP A 109 -1.05 -6.83 -7.07
N HIS A 110 -1.89 -7.53 -7.82
CA HIS A 110 -3.29 -7.82 -7.46
C HIS A 110 -3.43 -8.98 -6.46
N ARG A 111 -2.36 -9.78 -6.25
CA ARG A 111 -2.39 -11.02 -5.45
C ARG A 111 -1.43 -10.98 -4.27
N LEU A 112 -1.35 -9.81 -3.62
CA LEU A 112 -0.52 -9.62 -2.43
C LEU A 112 -1.22 -10.22 -1.20
N LYS A 113 -0.47 -10.96 -0.39
CA LYS A 113 -0.97 -11.53 0.87
C LYS A 113 -1.05 -10.46 1.95
N ALA A 114 -2.15 -10.45 2.69
CA ALA A 114 -2.26 -9.63 3.89
C ALA A 114 -1.22 -10.04 4.94
N TRP A 115 -0.77 -9.07 5.74
CA TRP A 115 -0.02 -9.37 6.96
C TRP A 115 -0.86 -10.26 7.90
N PRO A 116 -0.23 -11.09 8.74
CA PRO A 116 -0.96 -12.07 9.58
C PRO A 116 -2.03 -11.45 10.50
N ASP A 117 -1.81 -10.23 10.96
CA ASP A 117 -2.73 -9.49 11.83
C ASP A 117 -3.83 -8.74 11.04
N ALA A 118 -3.61 -8.48 9.73
CA ALA A 118 -4.37 -7.46 9.02
C ALA A 118 -5.85 -7.83 8.86
N VAL A 119 -6.17 -9.03 8.39
CA VAL A 119 -7.57 -9.44 8.17
C VAL A 119 -8.36 -9.44 9.49
N ARG A 120 -7.79 -9.99 10.56
CA ARG A 120 -8.45 -10.04 11.87
C ARG A 120 -8.56 -8.65 12.50
N GLY A 121 -7.49 -7.84 12.40
CA GLY A 121 -7.48 -6.48 12.93
C GLY A 121 -8.50 -5.59 12.23
N VAL A 122 -8.56 -5.62 10.89
CA VAL A 122 -9.54 -4.84 10.12
C VAL A 122 -10.98 -5.29 10.44
N ARG A 123 -11.25 -6.59 10.62
CA ARG A 123 -12.58 -7.08 11.06
C ARG A 123 -12.98 -6.51 12.43
N ARG A 124 -12.06 -6.44 13.38
CA ARG A 124 -12.33 -5.82 14.69
C ARG A 124 -12.64 -4.34 14.53
N LEU A 125 -11.82 -3.60 13.82
CA LEU A 125 -12.02 -2.17 13.58
C LEU A 125 -13.35 -1.89 12.86
N LYS A 126 -13.71 -2.72 11.88
CA LYS A 126 -14.98 -2.65 11.14
C LYS A 126 -16.23 -2.80 12.02
N SER A 127 -16.10 -3.38 13.20
CA SER A 127 -17.26 -3.53 14.12
C SER A 127 -17.79 -2.20 14.66
N ARG A 128 -16.97 -1.15 14.64
CA ARG A 128 -17.29 0.18 15.18
C ARG A 128 -17.04 1.34 14.23
N HIS A 129 -16.29 1.13 13.16
CA HIS A 129 -15.88 2.17 12.22
C HIS A 129 -16.18 1.73 10.79
N VAL A 130 -16.48 2.66 9.91
CA VAL A 130 -16.38 2.41 8.47
C VAL A 130 -14.91 2.16 8.14
N VAL A 131 -14.59 1.10 7.42
CA VAL A 131 -13.21 0.78 7.01
C VAL A 131 -13.07 0.77 5.50
N GLY A 132 -12.07 1.46 4.98
CA GLY A 132 -11.83 1.51 3.55
C GLY A 132 -10.35 1.67 3.21
N THR A 133 -10.04 1.59 1.93
CA THR A 133 -8.69 1.90 1.45
C THR A 133 -8.52 3.40 1.26
N MET A 134 -7.29 3.90 1.33
CA MET A 134 -6.84 5.18 0.78
C MET A 134 -5.48 4.95 0.14
N SER A 135 -5.50 4.56 -1.13
CA SER A 135 -4.32 4.04 -1.79
C SER A 135 -4.09 4.68 -3.16
N ASN A 136 -2.82 4.71 -3.57
CA ASN A 136 -2.43 5.04 -4.93
C ASN A 136 -2.79 3.94 -5.95
N GLY A 137 -3.11 2.72 -5.49
CA GLY A 137 -3.57 1.62 -6.34
C GLY A 137 -4.89 1.97 -7.04
N ASN A 138 -5.03 1.56 -8.30
CA ASN A 138 -6.29 1.68 -9.02
C ASN A 138 -7.36 0.74 -8.46
N VAL A 139 -8.63 1.06 -8.72
CA VAL A 139 -9.79 0.36 -8.14
C VAL A 139 -9.77 -1.14 -8.43
N ALA A 140 -9.49 -1.53 -9.67
CA ALA A 140 -9.43 -2.94 -10.07
C ALA A 140 -8.35 -3.71 -9.28
N LEU A 141 -7.14 -3.13 -9.16
CA LEU A 141 -6.04 -3.71 -8.38
C LEU A 141 -6.44 -3.90 -6.91
N LEU A 142 -6.95 -2.86 -6.26
CA LEU A 142 -7.35 -2.90 -4.85
C LEU A 142 -8.49 -3.90 -4.60
N THR A 143 -9.46 -3.97 -5.51
CA THR A 143 -10.59 -4.91 -5.43
C THR A 143 -10.12 -6.36 -5.55
N ASN A 144 -9.28 -6.66 -6.54
CA ASN A 144 -8.72 -8.00 -6.72
C ASN A 144 -7.86 -8.40 -5.52
N MET A 145 -7.03 -7.49 -5.03
CA MET A 145 -6.20 -7.70 -3.84
C MET A 145 -7.05 -7.96 -2.60
N ALA A 146 -8.12 -7.20 -2.38
CA ALA A 146 -9.04 -7.42 -1.25
C ALA A 146 -9.68 -8.82 -1.30
N LYS A 147 -10.15 -9.23 -2.49
CA LYS A 147 -10.68 -10.58 -2.72
C LYS A 147 -9.65 -11.67 -2.44
N PHE A 148 -8.44 -11.49 -2.95
CA PHE A 148 -7.35 -12.46 -2.78
C PHE A 148 -6.87 -12.57 -1.33
N SER A 149 -6.71 -11.43 -0.66
CA SER A 149 -6.15 -11.36 0.71
C SER A 149 -7.19 -11.56 1.81
N GLY A 150 -8.50 -11.48 1.49
CA GLY A 150 -9.60 -11.57 2.46
C GLY A 150 -9.79 -10.29 3.29
N LEU A 151 -9.24 -9.14 2.86
CA LEU A 151 -9.41 -7.85 3.53
C LEU A 151 -10.85 -7.34 3.36
N PRO A 152 -11.61 -7.15 4.46
CA PRO A 152 -13.06 -6.96 4.43
C PRO A 152 -13.46 -5.47 4.39
N TRP A 153 -13.01 -4.72 3.39
CA TRP A 153 -13.32 -3.30 3.24
C TRP A 153 -14.83 -3.06 3.09
N ASP A 154 -15.32 -1.95 3.64
CA ASP A 154 -16.63 -1.40 3.33
C ASP A 154 -16.62 -0.65 2.01
N VAL A 155 -15.48 0.03 1.73
CA VAL A 155 -15.32 0.86 0.54
C VAL A 155 -13.89 0.81 0.01
N ILE A 156 -13.75 0.81 -1.32
CA ILE A 156 -12.46 0.93 -2.00
C ILE A 156 -12.29 2.39 -2.43
N LEU A 157 -11.44 3.12 -1.71
CA LEU A 157 -11.07 4.50 -2.06
C LEU A 157 -9.67 4.49 -2.67
N SER A 158 -9.56 5.07 -3.85
CA SER A 158 -8.39 5.03 -4.71
C SER A 158 -8.05 6.43 -5.22
N ALA A 159 -6.77 6.69 -5.42
CA ALA A 159 -6.26 7.86 -6.11
C ALA A 159 -6.88 8.02 -7.52
N GLU A 160 -7.30 6.90 -8.15
CA GLU A 160 -7.96 6.87 -9.45
C GLU A 160 -9.26 7.69 -9.48
N TRP A 161 -10.02 7.73 -8.37
CA TRP A 161 -11.27 8.50 -8.27
C TRP A 161 -11.09 10.00 -8.39
N VAL A 162 -9.91 10.51 -8.02
CA VAL A 162 -9.60 11.94 -8.06
C VAL A 162 -8.48 12.26 -9.04
N GLN A 163 -7.89 11.25 -9.67
CA GLN A 163 -6.76 11.37 -10.59
C GLN A 163 -5.56 12.15 -10.00
N HIS A 164 -5.36 12.01 -8.69
CA HIS A 164 -4.24 12.58 -7.95
C HIS A 164 -3.59 11.51 -7.10
N TYR A 165 -2.26 11.42 -7.14
CA TYR A 165 -1.49 10.52 -6.29
C TYR A 165 -1.12 11.18 -4.96
N LYS A 166 -1.05 10.39 -3.89
CA LYS A 166 -0.41 10.83 -2.65
C LYS A 166 1.02 11.34 -2.97
N PRO A 167 1.47 12.43 -2.35
CA PRO A 167 0.87 13.15 -1.23
C PRO A 167 0.00 14.36 -1.65
N ASP A 168 -0.63 14.38 -2.82
CA ASP A 168 -1.52 15.46 -3.22
C ASP A 168 -2.74 15.54 -2.28
N ARG A 169 -3.10 16.74 -1.88
CA ARG A 169 -4.14 17.00 -0.88
C ARG A 169 -5.51 16.44 -1.29
N GLU A 170 -5.79 16.45 -2.58
CA GLU A 170 -7.02 15.95 -3.20
C GLU A 170 -7.25 14.47 -2.86
N THR A 171 -6.19 13.68 -2.84
CA THR A 171 -6.26 12.25 -2.50
C THR A 171 -6.70 12.06 -1.05
N TYR A 172 -6.12 12.78 -0.10
CA TYR A 172 -6.50 12.65 1.31
C TYR A 172 -7.92 13.17 1.58
N LEU A 173 -8.34 14.25 0.92
CA LEU A 173 -9.68 14.79 1.06
C LEU A 173 -10.76 13.99 0.33
N SER A 174 -10.38 13.05 -0.53
CA SER A 174 -11.36 12.21 -1.24
C SER A 174 -12.18 11.35 -0.27
N ALA A 175 -11.56 10.76 0.75
CA ALA A 175 -12.25 9.89 1.70
C ALA A 175 -13.32 10.63 2.52
N PRO A 176 -13.01 11.71 3.26
CA PRO A 176 -14.04 12.43 3.98
C PRO A 176 -15.16 12.94 3.05
N ARG A 177 -14.82 13.44 1.85
CA ARG A 177 -15.82 13.91 0.88
C ARG A 177 -16.76 12.76 0.43
N MET A 178 -16.22 11.60 0.06
CA MET A 178 -17.02 10.48 -0.43
C MET A 178 -17.83 9.80 0.67
N LEU A 179 -17.38 9.88 1.92
CA LEU A 179 -18.09 9.32 3.08
C LEU A 179 -19.05 10.31 3.77
N GLY A 180 -19.13 11.56 3.28
CA GLY A 180 -19.96 12.60 3.90
C GLY A 180 -19.48 13.01 5.30
N LEU A 181 -18.17 12.93 5.56
CA LEU A 181 -17.53 13.19 6.84
C LEU A 181 -16.66 14.45 6.79
N LYS A 182 -16.36 15.02 7.97
CA LYS A 182 -15.32 16.04 8.08
C LYS A 182 -13.94 15.37 8.09
N PRO A 183 -12.86 16.04 7.61
CA PRO A 183 -11.51 15.48 7.67
C PRO A 183 -11.11 14.98 9.06
N ALA A 184 -11.43 15.72 10.13
CA ALA A 184 -11.13 15.34 11.51
C ALA A 184 -11.93 14.12 12.03
N GLU A 185 -12.90 13.61 11.29
CA GLU A 185 -13.67 12.39 11.60
C GLU A 185 -13.13 11.15 10.89
N VAL A 186 -12.12 11.32 10.04
CA VAL A 186 -11.47 10.24 9.27
C VAL A 186 -10.04 10.08 9.73
N MET A 187 -9.61 8.86 10.03
CA MET A 187 -8.23 8.53 10.42
C MET A 187 -7.55 7.75 9.30
N LEU A 188 -6.38 8.25 8.85
CA LEU A 188 -5.49 7.45 8.00
C LEU A 188 -4.65 6.52 8.87
N VAL A 189 -4.66 5.24 8.52
CA VAL A 189 -3.80 4.20 9.11
C VAL A 189 -2.70 3.85 8.12
N ALA A 190 -1.44 4.03 8.48
CA ALA A 190 -0.31 3.76 7.59
C ALA A 190 0.96 3.34 8.34
N ALA A 191 1.80 2.55 7.65
CA ALA A 191 3.16 2.23 8.11
C ALA A 191 4.20 3.29 7.67
N HIS A 192 3.82 4.22 6.81
CA HIS A 192 4.71 5.24 6.26
C HIS A 192 4.43 6.60 6.89
N LYS A 193 5.38 7.10 7.67
CA LYS A 193 5.24 8.39 8.39
C LYS A 193 4.98 9.57 7.46
N SER A 194 5.62 9.59 6.28
CA SER A 194 5.40 10.63 5.27
C SER A 194 3.96 10.67 4.74
N ASP A 195 3.29 9.52 4.66
CA ASP A 195 1.87 9.44 4.28
C ASP A 195 0.97 10.01 5.37
N LEU A 196 1.27 9.70 6.63
CA LEU A 196 0.58 10.28 7.80
C LEU A 196 0.79 11.79 7.90
N ASP A 197 1.99 12.30 7.58
CA ASP A 197 2.25 13.74 7.51
C ASP A 197 1.40 14.44 6.44
N GLY A 198 1.22 13.80 5.29
CA GLY A 198 0.32 14.29 4.24
C GLY A 198 -1.13 14.34 4.69
N ALA A 199 -1.60 13.28 5.34
CA ALA A 199 -2.95 13.20 5.90
C ALA A 199 -3.20 14.25 7.00
N ALA A 200 -2.26 14.41 7.93
CA ALA A 200 -2.35 15.41 8.98
C ALA A 200 -2.44 16.85 8.42
N LYS A 201 -1.64 17.16 7.38
CA LYS A 201 -1.72 18.45 6.67
C LYS A 201 -3.08 18.66 5.98
N ALA A 202 -3.74 17.60 5.57
CA ALA A 202 -5.10 17.65 5.01
C ALA A 202 -6.18 17.73 6.09
N GLY A 203 -5.84 17.58 7.38
CA GLY A 203 -6.72 17.68 8.53
C GLY A 203 -7.32 16.36 9.00
N LEU A 204 -6.82 15.22 8.50
CA LEU A 204 -7.22 13.89 8.96
C LEU A 204 -6.54 13.55 10.30
N MET A 205 -7.15 12.66 11.05
CA MET A 205 -6.48 11.94 12.14
C MET A 205 -5.50 10.90 11.56
N THR A 206 -4.53 10.48 12.37
CA THR A 206 -3.43 9.64 11.94
C THR A 206 -3.16 8.49 12.90
N ALA A 207 -2.95 7.29 12.37
CA ALA A 207 -2.51 6.13 13.12
C ALA A 207 -1.28 5.50 12.47
N PHE A 208 -0.16 5.54 13.17
CA PHE A 208 1.06 4.86 12.75
C PHE A 208 1.01 3.38 13.17
N VAL A 209 1.26 2.47 12.23
CA VAL A 209 1.35 1.03 12.50
C VAL A 209 2.68 0.50 12.00
N THR A 210 3.45 -0.20 12.85
CA THR A 210 4.76 -0.71 12.45
C THR A 210 4.66 -1.92 11.53
N ARG A 211 5.55 -1.97 10.52
CA ARG A 211 5.69 -3.11 9.59
C ARG A 211 7.17 -3.46 9.42
N PRO A 212 7.79 -4.06 10.44
CA PRO A 212 9.25 -4.24 10.47
C PRO A 212 9.79 -5.05 9.29
N LEU A 213 9.00 -5.97 8.72
CA LEU A 213 9.42 -6.84 7.63
C LEU A 213 8.99 -6.35 6.23
N GLU A 214 8.47 -5.13 6.09
CA GLU A 214 8.01 -4.61 4.78
C GLU A 214 9.05 -4.75 3.67
N TYR A 215 10.29 -4.36 3.97
CA TYR A 215 11.42 -4.42 3.02
C TYR A 215 12.27 -5.69 3.18
N GLY A 216 11.78 -6.66 3.93
CA GLY A 216 12.45 -7.93 4.20
C GLY A 216 13.39 -7.89 5.42
N LYS A 217 13.78 -9.09 5.86
CA LYS A 217 14.56 -9.27 7.10
C LYS A 217 15.92 -8.56 7.05
N ALA A 218 16.64 -8.63 5.95
CA ALA A 218 17.96 -8.01 5.83
C ALA A 218 17.90 -6.47 6.00
N PHE A 219 16.84 -5.83 5.47
CA PHE A 219 16.65 -4.40 5.66
C PHE A 219 16.28 -4.06 7.12
N PHE A 220 15.43 -4.87 7.73
CA PHE A 220 15.08 -4.72 9.16
C PHE A 220 16.33 -4.85 10.05
N ASP A 221 17.15 -5.90 9.84
CA ASP A 221 18.37 -6.15 10.59
C ASP A 221 19.42 -5.03 10.43
N SER A 222 19.35 -4.25 9.34
CA SER A 222 20.25 -3.11 9.13
C SER A 222 19.99 -1.92 10.06
N GLY A 223 18.86 -1.91 10.77
CA GLY A 223 18.45 -0.81 11.67
C GLY A 223 18.09 0.50 10.97
N LYS A 224 18.03 0.53 9.63
CA LYS A 224 17.72 1.74 8.85
C LYS A 224 16.24 2.08 8.79
N TYR A 225 15.36 1.13 9.15
CA TYR A 225 13.92 1.34 9.11
C TYR A 225 13.42 2.02 10.38
N ASP A 226 12.85 3.21 10.24
CA ASP A 226 12.35 4.00 11.37
C ASP A 226 10.97 3.51 11.81
N LEU A 227 10.97 2.70 12.88
CA LEU A 227 9.78 2.14 13.52
C LEU A 227 9.41 2.85 14.82
N LYS A 228 10.06 3.97 15.16
CA LYS A 228 9.82 4.68 16.41
C LYS A 228 8.42 5.28 16.44
N PHE A 229 7.74 5.12 17.56
CA PHE A 229 6.49 5.81 17.86
C PHE A 229 6.74 7.31 18.04
N GLU A 230 5.84 8.12 17.49
CA GLU A 230 5.97 9.57 17.56
C GLU A 230 4.67 10.20 18.11
N PRO A 231 4.78 11.11 19.08
CA PRO A 231 3.61 11.73 19.74
C PRO A 231 2.80 12.65 18.81
N ARG A 232 3.31 12.98 17.63
CA ARG A 232 2.59 13.77 16.61
C ARG A 232 1.47 12.99 15.90
N PHE A 233 1.45 11.66 16.01
CA PHE A 233 0.38 10.84 15.49
C PHE A 233 -0.66 10.57 16.58
N ASP A 234 -1.95 10.61 16.23
CA ASP A 234 -3.04 10.43 17.20
C ASP A 234 -3.04 9.02 17.81
N CYS A 235 -2.60 8.01 17.07
CA CYS A 235 -2.35 6.65 17.54
C CYS A 235 -1.00 6.14 17.05
N ASN A 236 -0.34 5.31 17.89
CA ASN A 236 0.84 4.55 17.51
C ASN A 236 0.63 3.10 17.94
N ALA A 237 0.63 2.16 17.02
CA ALA A 237 0.32 0.76 17.26
C ALA A 237 1.38 -0.18 16.69
N LYS A 238 1.59 -1.31 17.34
CA LYS A 238 2.51 -2.36 16.90
C LYS A 238 1.95 -3.12 15.69
N ASP A 239 0.63 -3.29 15.67
CA ASP A 239 -0.11 -4.00 14.63
C ASP A 239 -1.59 -3.57 14.63
N PHE A 240 -2.41 -4.12 13.75
CA PHE A 240 -3.84 -3.78 13.72
C PHE A 240 -4.64 -4.34 14.90
N ALA A 241 -4.15 -5.38 15.59
CA ALA A 241 -4.80 -5.87 16.80
C ALA A 241 -4.61 -4.89 17.96
N ASP A 242 -3.40 -4.32 18.09
CA ASP A 242 -3.09 -3.26 19.05
C ASP A 242 -3.89 -1.98 18.73
N LEU A 243 -3.94 -1.55 17.45
CA LEU A 243 -4.75 -0.41 17.04
C LEU A 243 -6.24 -0.62 17.40
N ALA A 244 -6.80 -1.80 17.12
CA ALA A 244 -8.18 -2.11 17.46
C ALA A 244 -8.44 -2.01 18.97
N SER A 245 -7.50 -2.46 19.79
CA SER A 245 -7.60 -2.34 21.26
C SER A 245 -7.56 -0.91 21.72
N GLN A 246 -6.68 -0.07 21.16
CA GLN A 246 -6.59 1.37 21.49
C GLN A 246 -7.88 2.12 21.09
N LEU A 247 -8.56 1.70 20.02
CA LEU A 247 -9.82 2.29 19.55
C LEU A 247 -11.08 1.60 20.16
N GLY A 248 -10.90 0.72 21.15
CA GLY A 248 -12.00 0.10 21.88
C GLY A 248 -12.82 -0.93 21.07
N CYS A 249 -12.19 -1.55 20.05
CA CYS A 249 -12.82 -2.58 19.19
C CYS A 249 -12.50 -3.99 19.66
#